data_69e14b2e275b8fd9bd855d0f30a2381a
#
_entry.id   69e14b2e275b8fd9bd855d0f30a2381a
#
_cell.length_a   1.000
_cell.length_b   1.000
_cell.length_c   1.000
_cell.angle_alpha   90.00
_cell.angle_beta   90.00
_cell.angle_gamma   90.00
#
_symmetry.space_group_name_H-M   'P 1'
#
loop_
_entity.id
_entity.type
_entity.pdbx_description
1 polymer ?
#
loop_
_entity_poly.entity_id
_entity_poly.type
_entity_poly.pdbx_seq_one_letter_code
_entity_poly.pdbx_strand_id
1 'polypeptide(L)'
;FDQYDLNLRLPPPLVPREDRFVVRGRIGAQGQELATLDEAGLEAVADRIAAGGYGAVAIGFLHAYMNPAHEIRARAILAAKVGLPISISCEVSPQMREFERFNTVCANAYVRPQMTGYLDRLQTRLKDHGARCPVFMIHSGGGLISVETAAEFPVRLVESGPAGGAIFAADVARRFGLEKVVSYDMGGTTAKICLIEDFTPKTARSFEVARST
;
A
#
# COMPACT_ATOMS: atom_id res chain seq x y z
N PHE A 1 -23.33 0.41 -5.67
CA PHE A 1 -24.13 -0.20 -6.74
C PHE A 1 -25.32 -0.96 -6.16
N ASP A 2 -26.39 -1.12 -6.96
CA ASP A 2 -27.53 -1.95 -6.59
C ASP A 2 -27.21 -3.42 -6.87
N GLN A 3 -27.07 -4.23 -5.82
CA GLN A 3 -26.72 -5.66 -5.94
C GLN A 3 -27.86 -6.51 -6.58
N TYR A 4 -29.04 -5.97 -6.72
CA TYR A 4 -30.21 -6.62 -7.36
C TYR A 4 -30.41 -6.19 -8.81
N ASP A 5 -29.57 -5.31 -9.34
CA ASP A 5 -29.62 -4.93 -10.75
C ASP A 5 -29.16 -6.08 -11.64
N LEU A 6 -30.09 -6.61 -12.44
CA LEU A 6 -29.80 -7.70 -13.40
C LEU A 6 -28.84 -7.30 -14.51
N ASN A 7 -28.63 -6.01 -14.74
CA ASN A 7 -27.70 -5.48 -15.72
C ASN A 7 -26.41 -4.97 -15.08
N LEU A 8 -26.14 -5.31 -13.82
CA LEU A 8 -24.96 -4.89 -13.09
C LEU A 8 -23.68 -5.19 -13.88
N ARG A 9 -22.94 -4.13 -14.19
CA ARG A 9 -21.59 -4.21 -14.78
C ARG A 9 -20.58 -3.78 -13.72
N LEU A 10 -19.83 -4.74 -13.23
CA LEU A 10 -18.74 -4.45 -12.32
C LEU A 10 -17.58 -3.81 -13.10
N PRO A 11 -16.86 -2.85 -12.50
CA PRO A 11 -15.65 -2.31 -13.10
C PRO A 11 -14.58 -3.40 -13.26
N PRO A 12 -13.66 -3.25 -14.22
CA PRO A 12 -12.54 -4.17 -14.37
C PRO A 12 -11.76 -4.26 -13.05
N PRO A 13 -11.43 -5.45 -12.59
CA PRO A 13 -10.62 -5.60 -11.37
C PRO A 13 -9.18 -5.11 -11.62
N LEU A 14 -8.49 -4.65 -10.55
CA LEU A 14 -7.09 -4.23 -10.60
C LEU A 14 -6.16 -5.29 -11.22
N VAL A 15 -6.41 -6.56 -10.91
CA VAL A 15 -5.66 -7.69 -11.46
C VAL A 15 -6.66 -8.57 -12.20
N PRO A 16 -6.47 -8.86 -13.51
CA PRO A 16 -7.31 -9.77 -14.27
C PRO A 16 -7.36 -11.18 -13.67
N ARG A 17 -8.40 -11.95 -13.99
CA ARG A 17 -8.58 -13.27 -13.38
C ARG A 17 -7.46 -14.26 -13.73
N GLU A 18 -6.95 -14.20 -14.94
CA GLU A 18 -5.84 -15.00 -15.47
C GLU A 18 -4.53 -14.78 -14.72
N ASP A 19 -4.33 -13.59 -14.14
CA ASP A 19 -3.13 -13.20 -13.41
C ASP A 19 -3.26 -13.46 -11.89
N ARG A 20 -4.36 -14.08 -11.45
CA ARG A 20 -4.59 -14.48 -10.06
C ARG A 20 -4.28 -15.95 -9.88
N PHE A 21 -3.10 -16.22 -9.39
CA PHE A 21 -2.66 -17.56 -9.05
C PHE A 21 -3.17 -17.98 -7.68
N VAL A 22 -3.65 -19.22 -7.57
CA VAL A 22 -4.14 -19.77 -6.32
C VAL A 22 -3.16 -20.84 -5.83
N VAL A 23 -2.76 -20.73 -4.57
CA VAL A 23 -1.90 -21.68 -3.87
C VAL A 23 -2.65 -22.21 -2.65
N ARG A 24 -2.57 -23.53 -2.40
CA ARG A 24 -3.22 -24.15 -1.24
C ARG A 24 -2.45 -23.80 0.03
N GLY A 25 -3.18 -23.53 1.09
CA GLY A 25 -2.68 -23.17 2.41
C GLY A 25 -3.77 -22.46 3.18
N ARG A 26 -3.86 -22.66 4.50
CA ARG A 26 -4.93 -22.06 5.28
C ARG A 26 -4.48 -21.72 6.69
N ILE A 27 -4.62 -20.47 7.05
CA ILE A 27 -4.57 -19.99 8.44
C ILE A 27 -6.01 -19.75 8.92
N GLY A 28 -6.31 -20.16 10.13
CA GLY A 28 -7.59 -19.94 10.78
C GLY A 28 -7.71 -18.56 11.42
N ALA A 29 -8.93 -18.21 11.85
CA ALA A 29 -9.23 -16.89 12.41
C ALA A 29 -8.47 -16.58 13.73
N GLN A 30 -8.01 -17.59 14.44
CA GLN A 30 -7.19 -17.46 15.65
C GLN A 30 -5.68 -17.58 15.36
N GLY A 31 -5.28 -17.60 14.08
CA GLY A 31 -3.87 -17.70 13.66
C GLY A 31 -3.30 -19.11 13.61
N GLN A 32 -4.08 -20.15 13.93
CA GLN A 32 -3.65 -21.55 13.82
C GLN A 32 -3.54 -21.97 12.35
N GLU A 33 -2.58 -22.82 12.04
CA GLU A 33 -2.47 -23.40 10.70
C GLU A 33 -3.49 -24.55 10.56
N LEU A 34 -4.43 -24.40 9.64
CA LEU A 34 -5.46 -25.41 9.33
C LEU A 34 -5.06 -26.30 8.15
N ALA A 35 -4.24 -25.79 7.24
CA ALA A 35 -3.63 -26.54 6.15
C ALA A 35 -2.28 -25.92 5.82
N THR A 36 -1.29 -26.76 5.65
CA THR A 36 0.08 -26.36 5.30
C THR A 36 0.15 -25.69 3.93
N LEU A 37 1.13 -24.83 3.75
CA LEU A 37 1.38 -24.19 2.46
C LEU A 37 1.84 -25.23 1.44
N ASP A 38 1.21 -25.28 0.28
CA ASP A 38 1.62 -26.08 -0.86
C ASP A 38 2.85 -25.45 -1.55
N GLU A 39 4.03 -25.77 -1.05
CA GLU A 39 5.28 -25.20 -1.58
C GLU A 39 5.56 -25.66 -3.00
N ALA A 40 5.22 -26.91 -3.36
CA ALA A 40 5.41 -27.42 -4.73
C ALA A 40 4.48 -26.70 -5.73
N GLY A 41 3.22 -26.50 -5.36
CA GLY A 41 2.29 -25.66 -6.15
C GLY A 41 2.77 -24.22 -6.28
N LEU A 42 3.37 -23.66 -5.23
CA LEU A 42 3.93 -22.31 -5.26
C LEU A 42 5.17 -22.21 -6.17
N GLU A 43 6.03 -23.24 -6.19
CA GLU A 43 7.16 -23.28 -7.12
C GLU A 43 6.71 -23.32 -8.58
N ALA A 44 5.67 -24.07 -8.89
CA ALA A 44 5.08 -24.08 -10.24
C ALA A 44 4.47 -22.72 -10.61
N VAL A 45 3.88 -22.01 -9.65
CA VAL A 45 3.42 -20.62 -9.84
C VAL A 45 4.61 -19.68 -10.10
N ALA A 46 5.72 -19.85 -9.37
CA ALA A 46 6.93 -19.04 -9.57
C ALA A 46 7.48 -19.19 -11.00
N ASP A 47 7.50 -20.40 -11.53
CA ASP A 47 7.95 -20.66 -12.92
C ASP A 47 7.04 -19.96 -13.94
N ARG A 48 5.72 -19.96 -13.71
CA ARG A 48 4.76 -19.23 -14.55
C ARG A 48 4.92 -17.71 -14.47
N ILE A 49 5.19 -17.19 -13.28
CA ILE A 49 5.46 -15.76 -13.07
C ILE A 49 6.74 -15.35 -13.80
N ALA A 50 7.81 -16.14 -13.67
CA ALA A 50 9.08 -15.88 -14.34
C ALA A 50 8.95 -15.84 -15.87
N ALA A 51 8.07 -16.65 -16.45
CA ALA A 51 7.79 -16.71 -17.88
C ALA A 51 6.77 -15.64 -18.37
N GLY A 52 6.00 -15.06 -17.46
CA GLY A 52 4.80 -14.28 -17.81
C GLY A 52 5.02 -12.78 -18.08
N GLY A 53 6.23 -12.25 -17.93
CA GLY A 53 6.53 -10.83 -18.20
C GLY A 53 5.92 -9.85 -17.18
N TYR A 54 5.70 -10.27 -15.95
CA TYR A 54 5.15 -9.44 -14.88
C TYR A 54 6.18 -8.42 -14.36
N GLY A 55 5.71 -7.27 -13.87
CA GLY A 55 6.57 -6.23 -13.31
C GLY A 55 6.69 -6.28 -11.78
N ALA A 56 5.76 -6.93 -11.08
CA ALA A 56 5.74 -7.09 -9.63
C ALA A 56 4.80 -8.22 -9.21
N VAL A 57 4.90 -8.65 -7.96
CA VAL A 57 4.05 -9.69 -7.37
C VAL A 57 3.41 -9.18 -6.08
N ALA A 58 2.11 -9.44 -5.93
CA ALA A 58 1.37 -9.27 -4.69
C ALA A 58 0.99 -10.64 -4.11
N ILE A 59 1.20 -10.82 -2.80
CA ILE A 59 0.83 -12.04 -2.08
C ILE A 59 -0.21 -11.70 -1.02
N GLY A 60 -1.29 -12.48 -0.96
CA GLY A 60 -2.31 -12.37 0.05
C GLY A 60 -2.88 -13.73 0.45
N PHE A 61 -2.79 -14.07 1.74
CA PHE A 61 -3.44 -15.24 2.32
C PHE A 61 -4.49 -14.82 3.35
N LEU A 62 -5.52 -15.64 3.50
CA LEU A 62 -6.56 -15.40 4.52
C LEU A 62 -5.93 -15.43 5.90
N HIS A 63 -6.36 -14.48 6.76
CA HIS A 63 -5.89 -14.31 8.15
C HIS A 63 -4.38 -14.08 8.30
N ALA A 64 -3.66 -13.64 7.26
CA ALA A 64 -2.24 -13.34 7.34
C ALA A 64 -1.91 -12.21 8.32
N TYR A 65 -2.87 -11.35 8.66
CA TYR A 65 -2.75 -10.33 9.71
C TYR A 65 -2.63 -10.94 11.12
N MET A 66 -3.12 -12.18 11.33
CA MET A 66 -2.99 -12.93 12.59
C MET A 66 -1.74 -13.80 12.60
N ASN A 67 -1.44 -14.45 11.47
CA ASN A 67 -0.26 -15.30 11.33
C ASN A 67 0.29 -15.15 9.90
N PRO A 68 1.41 -14.44 9.73
CA PRO A 68 1.99 -14.13 8.42
C PRO A 68 2.84 -15.27 7.83
N ALA A 69 2.96 -16.42 8.50
CA ALA A 69 3.91 -17.48 8.16
C ALA A 69 3.83 -17.92 6.69
N HIS A 70 2.61 -18.09 6.16
CA HIS A 70 2.43 -18.49 4.76
C HIS A 70 2.89 -17.41 3.77
N GLU A 71 2.60 -16.13 4.05
CA GLU A 71 3.04 -15.02 3.16
C GLU A 71 4.56 -14.86 3.19
N ILE A 72 5.17 -14.92 4.38
CA ILE A 72 6.62 -14.84 4.54
C ILE A 72 7.31 -16.00 3.80
N ARG A 73 6.80 -17.22 3.97
CA ARG A 73 7.36 -18.40 3.30
C ARG A 73 7.16 -18.32 1.79
N ALA A 74 5.99 -17.92 1.33
CA ALA A 74 5.69 -17.74 -0.09
C ALA A 74 6.62 -16.70 -0.73
N ARG A 75 6.84 -15.56 -0.06
CA ARG A 75 7.80 -14.55 -0.52
C ARG A 75 9.21 -15.13 -0.65
N ALA A 76 9.67 -15.89 0.32
CA ALA A 76 11.01 -16.49 0.28
C ALA A 76 11.20 -17.46 -0.91
N ILE A 77 10.20 -18.29 -1.18
CA ILE A 77 10.22 -19.23 -2.32
C ILE A 77 10.20 -18.46 -3.65
N LEU A 78 9.29 -17.51 -3.80
CA LEU A 78 9.19 -16.69 -5.01
C LEU A 78 10.46 -15.87 -5.26
N ALA A 79 11.00 -15.21 -4.23
CA ALA A 79 12.22 -14.40 -4.34
C ALA A 79 13.44 -15.20 -4.81
N ALA A 80 13.49 -16.49 -4.53
CA ALA A 80 14.57 -17.36 -5.02
C ALA A 80 14.50 -17.67 -6.53
N LYS A 81 13.32 -17.49 -7.14
CA LYS A 81 13.08 -17.82 -8.56
C LYS A 81 12.79 -16.61 -9.44
N VAL A 82 12.14 -15.58 -8.89
CA VAL A 82 11.73 -14.41 -9.66
C VAL A 82 12.47 -13.17 -9.16
N GLY A 83 13.11 -12.44 -10.07
CA GLY A 83 13.83 -11.18 -9.78
C GLY A 83 12.90 -9.96 -9.74
N LEU A 84 11.66 -10.11 -9.25
CA LEU A 84 10.63 -9.07 -9.23
C LEU A 84 10.42 -8.52 -7.82
N PRO A 85 9.99 -7.27 -7.68
CA PRO A 85 9.49 -6.74 -6.40
C PRO A 85 8.29 -7.56 -5.91
N ILE A 86 8.35 -8.04 -4.67
CA ILE A 86 7.28 -8.82 -4.05
C ILE A 86 6.73 -8.03 -2.86
N SER A 87 5.42 -7.81 -2.84
CA SER A 87 4.70 -7.20 -1.72
C SER A 87 3.81 -8.25 -1.05
N ILE A 88 3.86 -8.33 0.29
CA ILE A 88 3.00 -9.24 1.07
C ILE A 88 1.97 -8.46 1.88
N SER A 89 0.76 -8.97 1.96
CA SER A 89 -0.38 -8.21 2.49
C SER A 89 -0.25 -7.91 3.98
N CYS A 90 0.37 -8.80 4.74
CA CYS A 90 0.59 -8.65 6.17
C CYS A 90 1.58 -7.53 6.54
N GLU A 91 2.46 -7.09 5.64
CA GLU A 91 3.37 -5.96 5.86
C GLU A 91 2.81 -4.65 5.31
N VAL A 92 2.14 -4.71 4.15
CA VAL A 92 1.56 -3.52 3.52
C VAL A 92 0.38 -2.98 4.32
N SER A 93 -0.55 -3.88 4.73
CA SER A 93 -1.77 -3.52 5.45
C SER A 93 -2.14 -4.63 6.44
N PRO A 94 -1.52 -4.68 7.64
CA PRO A 94 -1.71 -5.75 8.63
C PRO A 94 -3.05 -5.62 9.36
N GLN A 95 -4.14 -5.55 8.62
CA GLN A 95 -5.49 -5.34 9.16
C GLN A 95 -6.43 -6.46 8.74
N MET A 96 -7.45 -6.69 9.57
CA MET A 96 -8.60 -7.52 9.23
C MET A 96 -9.26 -6.99 7.95
N ARG A 97 -10.03 -7.82 7.28
CA ARG A 97 -10.75 -7.61 6.01
C ARG A 97 -9.85 -7.81 4.79
N GLU A 98 -9.99 -9.00 4.23
CA GLU A 98 -9.17 -9.49 3.11
C GLU A 98 -9.35 -8.65 1.85
N PHE A 99 -10.55 -8.17 1.56
CA PHE A 99 -10.81 -7.39 0.34
C PHE A 99 -9.97 -6.11 0.33
N GLU A 100 -10.03 -5.33 1.39
CA GLU A 100 -9.28 -4.08 1.53
C GLU A 100 -7.78 -4.35 1.59
N ARG A 101 -7.36 -5.39 2.34
CA ARG A 101 -5.95 -5.76 2.46
C ARG A 101 -5.37 -6.22 1.13
N PHE A 102 -6.09 -7.04 0.36
CA PHE A 102 -5.64 -7.54 -0.93
C PHE A 102 -5.60 -6.44 -1.99
N ASN A 103 -6.60 -5.56 -2.02
CA ASN A 103 -6.57 -4.40 -2.91
C ASN A 103 -5.38 -3.47 -2.58
N THR A 104 -5.10 -3.25 -1.29
CA THR A 104 -3.98 -2.40 -0.86
C THR A 104 -2.64 -3.01 -1.25
N VAL A 105 -2.42 -4.32 -1.07
CA VAL A 105 -1.16 -4.95 -1.48
C VAL A 105 -1.02 -4.99 -3.01
N CYS A 106 -2.11 -5.18 -3.76
CA CYS A 106 -2.08 -5.10 -5.23
C CYS A 106 -1.71 -3.68 -5.69
N ALA A 107 -2.31 -2.65 -5.10
CA ALA A 107 -1.97 -1.26 -5.40
C ALA A 107 -0.48 -0.97 -5.07
N ASN A 108 0.01 -1.44 -3.91
CA ASN A 108 1.42 -1.31 -3.56
C ASN A 108 2.34 -1.97 -4.58
N ALA A 109 2.08 -3.23 -4.94
CA ALA A 109 2.87 -3.97 -5.91
C ALA A 109 2.88 -3.27 -7.28
N TYR A 110 1.74 -2.74 -7.71
CA TYR A 110 1.60 -2.04 -8.99
C TYR A 110 2.45 -0.78 -9.08
N VAL A 111 2.45 0.05 -8.03
CA VAL A 111 3.18 1.33 -8.07
C VAL A 111 4.65 1.20 -7.65
N ARG A 112 5.04 0.12 -6.97
CA ARG A 112 6.37 -0.07 -6.38
C ARG A 112 7.52 0.06 -7.37
N PRO A 113 7.52 -0.58 -8.56
CA PRO A 113 8.64 -0.47 -9.50
C PRO A 113 8.90 0.97 -9.94
N GLN A 114 7.84 1.71 -10.25
CA GLN A 114 7.93 3.11 -10.69
C GLN A 114 8.42 4.03 -9.56
N MET A 115 7.88 3.85 -8.36
CA MET A 115 8.22 4.68 -7.20
C MET A 115 9.64 4.43 -6.71
N THR A 116 10.10 3.18 -6.69
CA THR A 116 11.50 2.85 -6.37
C THR A 116 12.45 3.60 -7.31
N GLY A 117 12.24 3.49 -8.62
CA GLY A 117 13.08 4.20 -9.60
C GLY A 117 12.99 5.75 -9.48
N TYR A 118 11.84 6.29 -9.11
CA TYR A 118 11.71 7.72 -8.85
C TYR A 118 12.52 8.15 -7.61
N LEU A 119 12.37 7.45 -6.51
CA LEU A 119 13.05 7.77 -5.24
C LEU A 119 14.56 7.62 -5.34
N ASP A 120 15.07 6.61 -6.05
CA ASP A 120 16.50 6.43 -6.33
C ASP A 120 17.06 7.63 -7.12
N ARG A 121 16.35 8.05 -8.17
CA ARG A 121 16.76 9.25 -8.94
C ARG A 121 16.70 10.52 -8.10
N LEU A 122 15.71 10.65 -7.22
CA LEU A 122 15.60 11.79 -6.31
C LEU A 122 16.80 11.87 -5.37
N GLN A 123 17.15 10.76 -4.70
CA GLN A 123 18.30 10.70 -3.81
C GLN A 123 19.62 11.01 -4.56
N THR A 124 19.79 10.44 -5.75
CA THR A 124 20.98 10.69 -6.58
C THR A 124 21.10 12.17 -6.92
N ARG A 125 20.04 12.79 -7.43
CA ARG A 125 20.04 14.21 -7.78
C ARG A 125 20.31 15.12 -6.58
N LEU A 126 19.73 14.82 -5.41
CA LEU A 126 20.01 15.59 -4.20
C LEU A 126 21.48 15.50 -3.80
N LYS A 127 22.09 14.32 -3.86
CA LYS A 127 23.51 14.12 -3.60
C LYS A 127 24.40 14.91 -4.60
N ASP A 128 24.06 14.86 -5.89
CA ASP A 128 24.78 15.58 -6.95
C ASP A 128 24.72 17.10 -6.76
N HIS A 129 23.62 17.61 -6.19
CA HIS A 129 23.47 19.02 -5.79
C HIS A 129 24.05 19.36 -4.41
N GLY A 130 24.80 18.44 -3.79
CA GLY A 130 25.52 18.67 -2.53
C GLY A 130 24.69 18.48 -1.26
N ALA A 131 23.48 17.93 -1.32
CA ALA A 131 22.72 17.61 -0.13
C ALA A 131 23.39 16.47 0.65
N ARG A 132 23.71 16.72 1.93
CA ARG A 132 24.37 15.76 2.84
C ARG A 132 23.47 15.35 4.02
N CYS A 133 22.26 15.87 4.08
CA CYS A 133 21.28 15.53 5.11
C CYS A 133 20.49 14.27 4.73
N PRO A 134 19.96 13.52 5.72
CA PRO A 134 19.02 12.44 5.44
C PRO A 134 17.72 12.96 4.81
N VAL A 135 17.16 12.18 3.90
CA VAL A 135 15.90 12.50 3.22
C VAL A 135 14.81 11.62 3.79
N PHE A 136 13.70 12.25 4.16
CA PHE A 136 12.49 11.59 4.63
C PHE A 136 11.30 11.94 3.76
N MET A 137 10.34 11.03 3.68
CA MET A 137 9.08 11.24 2.99
C MET A 137 7.95 11.38 4.01
N ILE A 138 7.01 12.27 3.75
CA ILE A 138 5.76 12.33 4.53
C ILE A 138 4.85 11.21 4.01
N HIS A 139 4.30 10.40 4.91
CA HIS A 139 3.31 9.39 4.54
C HIS A 139 1.87 9.87 4.81
N SER A 140 0.89 9.18 4.24
CA SER A 140 -0.54 9.56 4.31
C SER A 140 -1.11 9.69 5.72
N GLY A 141 -0.51 9.04 6.71
CA GLY A 141 -0.86 9.20 8.13
C GLY A 141 -0.21 10.41 8.80
N GLY A 142 0.59 11.20 8.07
CA GLY A 142 1.17 12.44 8.58
C GLY A 142 2.50 12.31 9.31
N GLY A 143 3.11 11.11 9.37
CA GLY A 143 4.46 10.92 9.90
C GLY A 143 5.55 10.99 8.84
N LEU A 144 6.80 10.85 9.27
CA LEU A 144 7.98 10.74 8.40
C LEU A 144 8.40 9.27 8.28
N ILE A 145 8.73 8.86 7.06
CA ILE A 145 9.34 7.55 6.77
C ILE A 145 10.61 7.74 5.95
N SER A 146 11.54 6.79 6.07
CA SER A 146 12.76 6.80 5.24
C SER A 146 12.43 6.59 3.76
N VAL A 147 13.35 6.97 2.88
CA VAL A 147 13.17 6.75 1.44
C VAL A 147 13.09 5.26 1.11
N GLU A 148 13.84 4.42 1.83
CA GLU A 148 13.84 2.96 1.67
C GLU A 148 12.45 2.38 2.02
N THR A 149 11.87 2.80 3.16
CA THR A 149 10.52 2.40 3.56
C THR A 149 9.48 2.91 2.56
N ALA A 150 9.64 4.12 2.04
CA ALA A 150 8.76 4.67 1.02
C ALA A 150 8.85 3.92 -0.31
N ALA A 151 10.03 3.44 -0.70
CA ALA A 151 10.24 2.61 -1.88
C ALA A 151 9.64 1.21 -1.73
N GLU A 152 9.64 0.66 -0.52
CA GLU A 152 9.04 -0.65 -0.22
C GLU A 152 7.51 -0.58 -0.11
N PHE A 153 6.99 0.49 0.51
CA PHE A 153 5.55 0.69 0.75
C PHE A 153 5.03 1.99 0.13
N PRO A 154 5.17 2.18 -1.20
CA PRO A 154 4.76 3.44 -1.84
C PRO A 154 3.26 3.75 -1.72
N VAL A 155 2.41 2.78 -1.47
CA VAL A 155 0.98 3.02 -1.19
C VAL A 155 0.79 3.96 0.01
N ARG A 156 1.74 4.00 0.94
CA ARG A 156 1.72 4.92 2.10
C ARG A 156 1.99 6.38 1.72
N LEU A 157 2.42 6.66 0.50
CA LEU A 157 2.62 8.03 -0.01
C LEU A 157 1.38 8.60 -0.70
N VAL A 158 0.36 7.79 -0.91
CA VAL A 158 -0.91 8.25 -1.50
C VAL A 158 -1.54 9.28 -0.56
N GLU A 159 -1.90 10.47 -1.10
CA GLU A 159 -2.41 11.61 -0.31
C GLU A 159 -1.43 12.18 0.74
N SER A 160 -0.13 11.97 0.60
CA SER A 160 0.88 12.51 1.53
C SER A 160 0.99 14.05 1.46
N GLY A 161 0.70 14.66 0.31
CA GLY A 161 0.67 16.13 0.15
C GLY A 161 -0.35 16.77 1.07
N PRO A 162 -1.66 16.43 0.97
CA PRO A 162 -2.68 16.92 1.89
C PRO A 162 -2.38 16.63 3.37
N ALA A 163 -1.82 15.46 3.68
CA ALA A 163 -1.42 15.12 5.04
C ALA A 163 -0.33 16.07 5.58
N GLY A 164 0.69 16.33 4.76
CA GLY A 164 1.73 17.31 5.10
C GLY A 164 1.18 18.72 5.29
N GLY A 165 0.26 19.13 4.41
CA GLY A 165 -0.45 20.42 4.52
C GLY A 165 -1.24 20.55 5.83
N ALA A 166 -1.94 19.49 6.23
CA ALA A 166 -2.71 19.47 7.48
C ALA A 166 -1.80 19.54 8.73
N ILE A 167 -0.64 18.87 8.71
CA ILE A 167 0.35 18.94 9.79
C ILE A 167 0.91 20.37 9.89
N PHE A 168 1.27 20.97 8.76
CA PHE A 168 1.78 22.34 8.75
C PHE A 168 0.72 23.34 9.25
N ALA A 169 -0.54 23.18 8.83
CA ALA A 169 -1.65 23.99 9.32
C ALA A 169 -1.85 23.86 10.84
N ALA A 170 -1.67 22.65 11.40
CA ALA A 170 -1.74 22.42 12.84
C ALA A 170 -0.59 23.11 13.61
N ASP A 171 0.62 23.11 13.04
CA ASP A 171 1.76 23.84 13.63
C ASP A 171 1.51 25.37 13.62
N VAL A 172 1.01 25.90 12.52
CA VAL A 172 0.61 27.33 12.44
C VAL A 172 -0.48 27.64 13.46
N ALA A 173 -1.52 26.80 13.54
CA ALA A 173 -2.61 26.97 14.52
C ALA A 173 -2.08 27.03 15.96
N ARG A 174 -1.13 26.16 16.30
CA ARG A 174 -0.48 26.13 17.63
C ARG A 174 0.27 27.43 17.93
N ARG A 175 1.00 27.96 16.95
CA ARG A 175 1.76 29.23 17.10
C ARG A 175 0.86 30.42 17.33
N PHE A 176 -0.35 30.40 16.80
CA PHE A 176 -1.34 31.50 16.94
C PHE A 176 -2.41 31.20 17.99
N GLY A 177 -2.37 30.08 18.71
CA GLY A 177 -3.34 29.72 19.74
C GLY A 177 -4.75 29.46 19.21
N LEU A 178 -4.87 28.99 17.98
CA LEU A 178 -6.14 28.67 17.31
C LEU A 178 -6.51 27.20 17.50
N GLU A 179 -7.34 26.89 18.47
CA GLU A 179 -7.68 25.50 18.86
C GLU A 179 -8.54 24.76 17.81
N LYS A 180 -9.29 25.49 16.98
CA LYS A 180 -10.18 24.91 15.95
C LYS A 180 -9.90 25.54 14.60
N VAL A 181 -9.35 24.76 13.69
CA VAL A 181 -8.93 25.21 12.37
C VAL A 181 -9.35 24.18 11.30
N VAL A 182 -9.60 24.66 10.10
CA VAL A 182 -9.82 23.84 8.91
C VAL A 182 -8.63 24.04 7.98
N SER A 183 -7.93 22.94 7.66
CA SER A 183 -6.99 22.93 6.55
C SER A 183 -7.75 22.63 5.26
N TYR A 184 -7.51 23.44 4.24
CA TYR A 184 -8.13 23.31 2.92
C TYR A 184 -7.03 23.26 1.85
N ASP A 185 -6.93 22.14 1.17
CA ASP A 185 -5.99 21.90 0.07
C ASP A 185 -6.76 21.68 -1.22
N MET A 186 -6.60 22.55 -2.20
CA MET A 186 -7.28 22.49 -3.49
C MET A 186 -6.26 22.41 -4.63
N GLY A 187 -6.22 21.23 -5.26
CA GLY A 187 -5.47 21.01 -6.50
C GLY A 187 -6.33 21.21 -7.75
N GLY A 188 -5.79 20.79 -8.89
CA GLY A 188 -6.48 20.93 -10.19
C GLY A 188 -7.71 20.02 -10.37
N THR A 189 -7.83 18.96 -9.60
CA THR A 189 -8.90 17.94 -9.75
C THR A 189 -9.72 17.70 -8.51
N THR A 190 -9.17 17.96 -7.32
CA THR A 190 -9.82 17.63 -6.04
C THR A 190 -9.54 18.68 -4.99
N ALA A 191 -10.49 18.87 -4.07
CA ALA A 191 -10.32 19.61 -2.84
C ALA A 191 -10.28 18.65 -1.65
N LYS A 192 -9.34 18.85 -0.74
CA LYS A 192 -9.18 18.08 0.50
C LYS A 192 -9.39 18.98 1.70
N ILE A 193 -10.16 18.49 2.65
CA ILE A 193 -10.47 19.24 3.88
C ILE A 193 -10.04 18.37 5.06
N CYS A 194 -9.30 18.98 6.00
CA CYS A 194 -8.96 18.35 7.26
C CYS A 194 -9.37 19.25 8.43
N LEU A 195 -10.10 18.70 9.37
CA LEU A 195 -10.43 19.35 10.64
C LEU A 195 -9.26 19.18 11.61
N ILE A 196 -8.88 20.29 12.23
CA ILE A 196 -7.82 20.33 13.23
C ILE A 196 -8.45 20.83 14.53
N GLU A 197 -8.41 20.01 15.56
CA GLU A 197 -8.90 20.34 16.91
C GLU A 197 -7.77 20.10 17.91
N ASP A 198 -7.61 21.03 18.83
CA ASP A 198 -6.54 21.02 19.83
C ASP A 198 -5.16 20.77 19.20
N PHE A 199 -4.93 21.45 18.08
CA PHE A 199 -3.69 21.37 17.28
C PHE A 199 -3.38 19.98 16.70
N THR A 200 -4.41 19.12 16.60
CA THR A 200 -4.28 17.74 16.10
C THR A 200 -5.18 17.52 14.88
N PRO A 201 -4.63 17.21 13.71
CA PRO A 201 -5.41 16.86 12.53
C PRO A 201 -6.24 15.59 12.76
N LYS A 202 -7.49 15.59 12.35
CA LYS A 202 -8.35 14.40 12.37
C LYS A 202 -7.89 13.42 11.27
N THR A 203 -7.74 12.16 11.62
CA THR A 203 -7.31 11.09 10.71
C THR A 203 -8.46 10.17 10.34
N ALA A 204 -8.50 9.72 9.09
CA ALA A 204 -9.38 8.64 8.65
C ALA A 204 -8.65 7.29 8.72
N ARG A 205 -9.39 6.22 9.04
CA ARG A 205 -8.83 4.87 9.12
C ARG A 205 -8.70 4.19 7.75
N SER A 206 -9.47 4.63 6.78
CA SER A 206 -9.47 4.10 5.42
C SER A 206 -9.64 5.22 4.41
N PHE A 207 -9.08 5.04 3.24
CA PHE A 207 -9.14 5.97 2.15
C PHE A 207 -9.40 5.20 0.84
N GLU A 208 -10.39 5.64 0.07
CA GLU A 208 -10.66 5.12 -1.27
C GLU A 208 -9.96 5.96 -2.33
N VAL A 209 -9.07 5.35 -3.11
CA VAL A 209 -8.29 6.05 -4.14
C VAL A 209 -9.09 6.22 -5.44
N ALA A 210 -9.94 5.25 -5.78
CA ALA A 210 -10.76 5.29 -6.97
C ALA A 210 -12.15 4.71 -6.66
N ARG A 211 -13.19 5.51 -6.80
CA ARG A 211 -14.55 4.99 -6.89
C ARG A 211 -14.82 4.65 -8.33
N SER A 212 -15.09 3.38 -8.60
CA SER A 212 -15.76 3.00 -9.83
C SER A 212 -17.22 3.46 -9.73
N THR A 213 -17.57 4.45 -10.48
CA THR A 213 -18.96 4.86 -10.70
C THR A 213 -19.61 3.96 -11.74
#